data_b75a9391c60a9e4b99ce663fdb5f4b93
#
_entry.id   b75a9391c60a9e4b99ce663fdb5f4b93
#
_cell.length_a   1.000
_cell.length_b   1.000
_cell.length_c   1.000
_cell.angle_alpha   90.00
_cell.angle_beta   90.00
_cell.angle_gamma   90.00
#
_symmetry.space_group_name_H-M   'P 1'
#
loop_
_entity.id
_entity.type
_entity.pdbx_description
1 polymer ?
#
loop_
_entity_poly.entity_id
_entity_poly.type
_entity_poly.pdbx_seq_one_letter_code
_entity_poly.pdbx_strand_id
1 'polypeptide(L)'
;MAAPADPTWQVGGSLTHSSGDYGTGSTTTITYIPITIRRLFDSGDISLVIPYLSITGDCGVTLLSGTPNSTGGTCPTRTTTTGRGKGKEVTRTRQTRTTEGGIGDTILRGRYYVLEGSTTVPTVAFIARVKVPTADSARGLGTGRFDETFGTELTQRLPSDFVAFADAGYTLIGHVPGAGLRNQWYYDLGLGYYLTKTVLGSVYYEEWRAVVQGFQNPQDLLFALNWTATDALRFNTALQFGLSDGAPDYGITFGASLRF
;
A
#
# COMPACT_ATOMS: atom_id res chain seq x y z
N MET A 1 -37.77 -22.41 -4.97
CA MET A 1 -37.05 -21.19 -4.64
C MET A 1 -35.78 -21.19 -5.46
N ALA A 2 -35.53 -20.14 -6.27
CA ALA A 2 -34.25 -20.01 -6.95
C ALA A 2 -33.16 -19.82 -5.89
N ALA A 3 -32.00 -20.46 -6.07
CA ALA A 3 -30.83 -20.20 -5.23
C ALA A 3 -30.52 -18.69 -5.29
N PRO A 4 -30.14 -18.06 -4.17
CA PRO A 4 -29.71 -16.67 -4.21
C PRO A 4 -28.54 -16.57 -5.21
N ALA A 5 -28.61 -15.58 -6.10
CA ALA A 5 -27.53 -15.33 -7.04
C ALA A 5 -26.23 -15.04 -6.25
N ASP A 6 -25.11 -15.56 -6.72
CA ASP A 6 -23.81 -15.27 -6.11
C ASP A 6 -23.57 -13.76 -6.09
N PRO A 7 -23.03 -13.20 -4.99
CA PRO A 7 -22.78 -11.78 -4.87
C PRO A 7 -21.78 -11.34 -5.95
N THR A 8 -22.19 -10.38 -6.75
CA THR A 8 -21.41 -9.91 -7.90
C THR A 8 -20.71 -8.58 -7.66
N TRP A 9 -21.06 -7.91 -6.56
CA TRP A 9 -20.42 -6.66 -6.16
C TRP A 9 -19.88 -6.74 -4.74
N GLN A 10 -18.82 -6.00 -4.49
CA GLN A 10 -18.27 -5.79 -3.16
C GLN A 10 -17.91 -4.32 -3.00
N VAL A 11 -18.31 -3.72 -1.90
CA VAL A 11 -17.86 -2.40 -1.46
C VAL A 11 -17.13 -2.56 -0.14
N GLY A 12 -16.01 -1.88 0.01
CA GLY A 12 -15.23 -1.94 1.24
C GLY A 12 -14.42 -0.67 1.45
N GLY A 13 -13.89 -0.54 2.63
CA GLY A 13 -12.95 0.50 3.00
C GLY A 13 -12.06 0.03 4.13
N SER A 14 -10.92 0.70 4.28
CA SER A 14 -10.02 0.49 5.39
C SER A 14 -9.45 1.80 5.88
N LEU A 15 -8.90 1.78 7.09
CA LEU A 15 -8.07 2.83 7.66
C LEU A 15 -6.71 2.22 7.95
N THR A 16 -5.67 2.74 7.31
CA THR A 16 -4.28 2.40 7.62
C THR A 16 -3.59 3.63 8.21
N HIS A 17 -2.91 3.43 9.32
CA HIS A 17 -2.04 4.44 9.93
C HIS A 17 -0.65 3.86 10.05
N SER A 18 0.34 4.51 9.46
CA SER A 18 1.74 4.08 9.50
C SER A 18 2.65 5.24 9.85
N SER A 19 3.78 4.93 10.47
CA SER A 19 4.80 5.91 10.86
C SER A 19 6.19 5.29 10.73
N GLY A 20 7.14 6.07 10.24
CA GLY A 20 8.53 5.68 10.06
C GLY A 20 9.32 6.80 9.41
N ASP A 21 10.61 6.60 9.21
CA ASP A 21 11.45 7.59 8.55
C ASP A 21 11.57 7.35 7.03
N TYR A 22 11.22 6.16 6.55
CA TYR A 22 11.24 5.76 5.13
C TYR A 22 12.59 6.04 4.45
N GLY A 23 13.69 5.98 5.22
CA GLY A 23 15.04 6.29 4.75
C GLY A 23 15.34 7.78 4.57
N THR A 24 14.46 8.68 4.98
CA THR A 24 14.66 10.14 4.87
C THR A 24 15.37 10.75 6.09
N GLY A 25 15.51 9.97 7.17
CA GLY A 25 16.08 10.41 8.45
C GLY A 25 15.13 11.33 9.26
N SER A 26 13.87 11.43 8.85
CA SER A 26 12.82 12.16 9.57
C SER A 26 11.50 11.42 9.57
N THR A 27 10.83 11.37 10.72
CA THR A 27 9.58 10.63 10.86
C THR A 27 8.47 11.24 10.01
N THR A 28 7.89 10.42 9.14
CA THR A 28 6.68 10.70 8.38
C THR A 28 5.57 9.78 8.86
N THR A 29 4.39 10.35 9.09
CA THR A 29 3.18 9.64 9.49
C THR A 29 2.18 9.73 8.36
N ILE A 30 1.62 8.59 7.96
CA ILE A 30 0.66 8.49 6.86
C ILE A 30 -0.63 7.87 7.37
N THR A 31 -1.74 8.53 7.06
CA THR A 31 -3.08 7.97 7.23
C THR A 31 -3.68 7.77 5.84
N TYR A 32 -4.05 6.55 5.52
CA TYR A 32 -4.56 6.13 4.21
C TYR A 32 -5.92 5.48 4.36
N ILE A 33 -6.93 6.02 3.68
CA ILE A 33 -8.33 5.56 3.77
C ILE A 33 -8.85 5.27 2.36
N PRO A 34 -8.62 4.07 1.79
CA PRO A 34 -9.17 3.66 0.51
C PRO A 34 -10.63 3.23 0.63
N ILE A 35 -11.46 3.72 -0.30
CA ILE A 35 -12.78 3.16 -0.58
C ILE A 35 -12.65 2.33 -1.84
N THR A 36 -13.08 1.07 -1.79
CA THR A 36 -12.96 0.12 -2.89
C THR A 36 -14.34 -0.32 -3.36
N ILE A 37 -14.59 -0.22 -4.65
CA ILE A 37 -15.75 -0.80 -5.32
C ILE A 37 -15.21 -1.89 -6.24
N ARG A 38 -15.71 -3.12 -6.09
CA ARG A 38 -15.24 -4.30 -6.83
C ARG A 38 -16.41 -5.01 -7.50
N ARG A 39 -16.25 -5.32 -8.78
CA ARG A 39 -17.11 -6.21 -9.53
C ARG A 39 -16.46 -7.58 -9.59
N LEU A 40 -17.18 -8.62 -9.15
CA LEU A 40 -16.75 -10.00 -9.15
C LEU A 40 -17.28 -10.69 -10.40
N PHE A 41 -16.46 -11.55 -11.01
CA PHE A 41 -16.77 -12.41 -12.15
C PHE A 41 -16.29 -13.83 -11.83
N ASP A 42 -16.72 -14.81 -12.58
CA ASP A 42 -16.29 -16.20 -12.38
C ASP A 42 -14.76 -16.34 -12.56
N SER A 43 -14.17 -15.62 -13.51
CA SER A 43 -12.74 -15.70 -13.84
C SER A 43 -11.88 -14.61 -13.23
N GLY A 44 -12.41 -13.77 -12.32
CA GLY A 44 -11.63 -12.70 -11.73
C GLY A 44 -12.44 -11.55 -11.16
N ASP A 45 -11.82 -10.41 -11.04
CA ASP A 45 -12.47 -9.19 -10.56
C ASP A 45 -11.87 -7.92 -11.16
N ILE A 46 -12.68 -6.86 -11.19
CA ILE A 46 -12.23 -5.49 -11.48
C ILE A 46 -12.59 -4.62 -10.28
N SER A 47 -11.66 -3.81 -9.81
CA SER A 47 -11.89 -2.92 -8.69
C SER A 47 -11.40 -1.50 -8.96
N LEU A 48 -12.16 -0.54 -8.46
CA LEU A 48 -11.83 0.88 -8.41
C LEU A 48 -11.54 1.24 -6.95
N VAL A 49 -10.38 1.85 -6.70
CA VAL A 49 -9.96 2.30 -5.39
C VAL A 49 -9.81 3.81 -5.41
N ILE A 50 -10.55 4.51 -4.56
CA ILE A 50 -10.48 5.97 -4.39
C ILE A 50 -10.02 6.24 -2.95
N PRO A 51 -8.75 6.63 -2.74
CA PRO A 51 -8.24 6.84 -1.41
C PRO A 51 -8.35 8.29 -0.95
N TYR A 52 -8.56 8.50 0.34
CA TYR A 52 -8.18 9.71 1.04
C TYR A 52 -6.82 9.50 1.70
N LEU A 53 -5.95 10.48 1.61
CA LEU A 53 -4.60 10.43 2.10
C LEU A 53 -4.30 11.64 3.00
N SER A 54 -3.63 11.42 4.13
CA SER A 54 -3.03 12.47 4.95
C SER A 54 -1.60 12.10 5.28
N ILE A 55 -0.67 12.98 4.95
CA ILE A 55 0.77 12.81 5.19
C ILE A 55 1.22 13.93 6.14
N THR A 56 1.83 13.56 7.26
CA THR A 56 2.44 14.47 8.21
C THR A 56 3.92 14.15 8.34
N GLY A 57 4.78 15.03 7.89
CA GLY A 57 6.22 14.79 7.91
C GLY A 57 6.99 15.87 7.17
N ASP A 58 8.28 15.62 7.00
CA ASP A 58 9.08 16.34 6.04
C ASP A 58 8.74 15.79 4.65
N CYS A 59 8.80 16.61 3.62
CA CYS A 59 8.51 16.16 2.26
C CYS A 59 9.49 15.05 1.81
N GLY A 60 9.17 14.35 0.75
CA GLY A 60 10.01 13.29 0.21
C GLY A 60 9.47 11.87 0.39
N VAL A 61 8.32 11.73 1.04
CA VAL A 61 7.56 10.47 1.09
C VAL A 61 6.21 10.69 0.44
N THR A 62 5.82 9.83 -0.50
CA THR A 62 4.49 9.83 -1.13
C THR A 62 4.05 8.40 -1.42
N LEU A 63 2.79 8.21 -1.81
CA LEU A 63 2.30 6.90 -2.22
C LEU A 63 2.55 6.68 -3.72
N LEU A 64 3.23 5.58 -4.04
CA LEU A 64 3.37 5.06 -5.39
C LEU A 64 2.54 3.78 -5.48
N SER A 65 1.55 3.77 -6.36
CA SER A 65 0.60 2.66 -6.50
C SER A 65 -0.05 2.17 -5.19
N GLY A 66 -0.23 3.10 -4.23
CA GLY A 66 -0.82 2.81 -2.92
C GLY A 66 0.18 2.41 -1.82
N THR A 67 1.47 2.31 -2.13
CA THR A 67 2.53 1.98 -1.17
C THR A 67 3.35 3.23 -0.84
N PRO A 68 3.62 3.53 0.44
CA PRO A 68 4.52 4.61 0.83
C PRO A 68 5.93 4.37 0.32
N ASN A 69 6.51 5.38 -0.32
CA ASN A 69 7.87 5.32 -0.83
C ASN A 69 8.56 6.67 -0.65
N SER A 70 9.85 6.63 -0.33
CA SER A 70 10.68 7.83 -0.42
C SER A 70 10.87 8.21 -1.88
N THR A 71 10.59 9.47 -2.22
CA THR A 71 10.77 10.02 -3.57
C THR A 71 11.99 10.90 -3.70
N GLY A 72 12.79 11.02 -2.62
CA GLY A 72 14.00 11.84 -2.61
C GLY A 72 13.75 13.35 -2.77
N GLY A 73 12.51 13.81 -2.59
CA GLY A 73 12.13 15.22 -2.72
C GLY A 73 12.88 16.09 -1.72
N THR A 74 13.40 17.21 -2.19
CA THR A 74 13.99 18.22 -1.31
C THR A 74 12.88 19.07 -0.71
N CYS A 75 12.82 19.06 0.62
CA CYS A 75 11.87 19.88 1.36
C CYS A 75 12.20 21.36 1.31
N PRO A 76 11.19 22.24 1.17
CA PRO A 76 11.43 23.67 1.35
C PRO A 76 11.96 23.91 2.77
N THR A 77 13.17 24.40 2.86
CA THR A 77 13.80 24.77 4.12
C THR A 77 13.38 26.18 4.48
N ARG A 78 12.76 26.38 5.63
CA ARG A 78 12.51 27.71 6.16
C ARG A 78 13.75 28.18 6.93
N THR A 79 14.48 29.12 6.36
CA THR A 79 15.57 29.78 7.05
C THR A 79 15.00 30.86 7.98
N THR A 80 15.12 30.65 9.28
CA THR A 80 14.74 31.66 10.28
C THR A 80 16.00 32.26 10.85
N THR A 81 16.23 33.54 10.57
CA THR A 81 17.30 34.31 11.20
C THR A 81 16.82 34.72 12.60
N THR A 82 17.33 34.11 13.64
CA THR A 82 17.00 34.46 15.03
C THR A 82 18.25 35.03 15.72
N GLY A 83 18.20 36.32 16.06
CA GLY A 83 19.04 36.94 17.05
C GLY A 83 20.23 37.70 16.55
N ARG A 84 20.23 38.97 16.81
CA ARG A 84 21.36 39.92 16.69
C ARG A 84 22.12 39.91 18.01
N GLY A 85 23.13 39.07 18.14
CA GLY A 85 24.04 39.03 19.27
C GLY A 85 25.47 39.07 18.78
N LYS A 86 26.22 40.16 19.08
CA LYS A 86 27.67 40.32 18.86
C LYS A 86 28.20 39.79 17.52
N GLY A 87 27.68 40.32 16.40
CA GLY A 87 28.34 40.21 15.09
C GLY A 87 28.32 38.81 14.43
N LYS A 88 27.59 37.85 14.93
CA LYS A 88 27.43 36.54 14.30
C LYS A 88 25.96 36.26 14.03
N GLU A 89 25.61 36.18 12.76
CA GLU A 89 24.29 35.76 12.29
C GLU A 89 24.19 34.24 12.46
N VAL A 90 23.32 33.75 13.34
CA VAL A 90 23.08 32.32 13.48
C VAL A 90 21.87 31.96 12.61
N THR A 91 22.14 31.49 11.42
CA THR A 91 21.14 30.96 10.52
C THR A 91 20.80 29.52 10.96
N ARG A 92 19.61 29.30 11.50
CA ARG A 92 19.07 27.96 11.75
C ARG A 92 18.16 27.56 10.60
N THR A 93 18.61 26.63 9.80
CA THR A 93 17.79 25.97 8.80
C THR A 93 16.97 24.87 9.52
N ARG A 94 15.66 25.02 9.57
CA ARG A 94 14.74 24.03 10.13
C ARG A 94 13.87 23.49 8.99
N GLN A 95 13.90 22.19 8.76
CA GLN A 95 12.90 21.54 7.95
C GLN A 95 11.52 21.77 8.60
N THR A 96 10.55 22.16 7.81
CA THR A 96 9.21 22.45 8.31
C THR A 96 8.37 21.20 8.12
N ARG A 97 8.05 20.52 9.22
CA ARG A 97 7.06 19.43 9.20
C ARG A 97 5.71 20.01 8.79
N THR A 98 5.13 19.48 7.72
CA THR A 98 3.83 19.89 7.20
C THR A 98 2.84 18.73 7.31
N THR A 99 1.55 19.06 7.36
CA THR A 99 0.46 18.10 7.21
C THR A 99 -0.30 18.46 5.95
N GLU A 100 -0.31 17.53 5.00
CA GLU A 100 -1.06 17.64 3.77
C GLU A 100 -2.09 16.52 3.70
N GLY A 101 -3.30 16.82 3.25
CA GLY A 101 -4.36 15.82 3.16
C GLY A 101 -5.31 16.11 1.99
N GLY A 102 -5.86 15.07 1.39
CA GLY A 102 -6.76 15.16 0.26
C GLY A 102 -7.03 13.81 -0.40
N ILE A 103 -7.67 13.84 -1.55
CA ILE A 103 -7.86 12.65 -2.38
C ILE A 103 -6.50 12.24 -2.95
N GLY A 104 -6.16 10.95 -2.79
CA GLY A 104 -4.97 10.35 -3.38
C GLY A 104 -5.17 9.95 -4.84
N ASP A 105 -4.17 9.27 -5.40
CA ASP A 105 -4.28 8.73 -6.75
C ASP A 105 -5.27 7.57 -6.81
N THR A 106 -6.21 7.64 -7.74
CA THR A 106 -7.19 6.60 -7.99
C THR A 106 -6.53 5.39 -8.65
N ILE A 107 -6.87 4.18 -8.21
CA ILE A 107 -6.31 2.94 -8.74
C ILE A 107 -7.41 2.09 -9.36
N LEU A 108 -7.24 1.73 -10.63
CA LEU A 108 -8.00 0.69 -11.29
C LEU A 108 -7.18 -0.61 -11.22
N ARG A 109 -7.77 -1.70 -10.72
CA ARG A 109 -7.13 -3.01 -10.65
C ARG A 109 -8.00 -4.06 -11.32
N GLY A 110 -7.39 -4.88 -12.16
CA GLY A 110 -7.94 -6.12 -12.70
C GLY A 110 -7.20 -7.33 -12.13
N ARG A 111 -7.93 -8.41 -11.86
CA ARG A 111 -7.40 -9.72 -11.52
C ARG A 111 -8.07 -10.76 -12.42
N TYR A 112 -7.28 -11.67 -12.94
CA TYR A 112 -7.76 -12.77 -13.77
C TYR A 112 -7.19 -14.10 -13.28
N TYR A 113 -8.06 -15.04 -12.90
CA TYR A 113 -7.67 -16.38 -12.48
C TYR A 113 -7.32 -17.22 -13.71
N VAL A 114 -6.06 -17.60 -13.80
CA VAL A 114 -5.52 -18.45 -14.88
C VAL A 114 -5.67 -19.91 -14.52
N LEU A 115 -5.54 -20.20 -13.22
CA LEU A 115 -5.66 -21.54 -12.66
C LEU A 115 -6.44 -21.46 -11.36
N GLU A 116 -7.55 -22.21 -11.31
CA GLU A 116 -8.30 -22.40 -10.08
C GLU A 116 -7.67 -23.52 -9.27
N GLY A 117 -7.34 -23.21 -8.02
CA GLY A 117 -6.61 -24.11 -7.15
C GLY A 117 -7.45 -25.22 -6.53
N SER A 118 -6.75 -26.25 -6.12
CA SER A 118 -7.26 -27.33 -5.30
C SER A 118 -6.35 -27.53 -4.08
N THR A 119 -6.48 -28.65 -3.37
CA THR A 119 -5.54 -29.03 -2.30
C THR A 119 -4.14 -29.40 -2.80
N THR A 120 -4.00 -29.72 -4.10
CA THR A 120 -2.73 -30.15 -4.71
C THR A 120 -2.21 -29.18 -5.78
N VAL A 121 -3.04 -28.26 -6.22
CA VAL A 121 -2.71 -27.30 -7.29
C VAL A 121 -2.96 -25.89 -6.76
N PRO A 122 -2.03 -24.94 -6.93
CA PRO A 122 -2.25 -23.56 -6.50
C PRO A 122 -3.30 -22.85 -7.34
N THR A 123 -4.02 -21.90 -6.71
CA THR A 123 -4.70 -20.85 -7.46
C THR A 123 -3.65 -19.87 -7.98
N VAL A 124 -3.70 -19.57 -9.27
CA VAL A 124 -2.82 -18.61 -9.92
C VAL A 124 -3.67 -17.51 -10.53
N ALA A 125 -3.37 -16.26 -10.20
CA ALA A 125 -4.01 -15.11 -10.82
C ALA A 125 -2.99 -14.13 -11.39
N PHE A 126 -3.27 -13.55 -12.55
CA PHE A 126 -2.59 -12.36 -13.03
C PHE A 126 -3.30 -11.12 -12.53
N ILE A 127 -2.52 -10.11 -12.17
CA ILE A 127 -3.00 -8.79 -11.79
C ILE A 127 -2.44 -7.72 -12.73
N ALA A 128 -3.27 -6.73 -13.00
CA ALA A 128 -2.86 -5.48 -13.60
C ALA A 128 -3.45 -4.33 -12.78
N ARG A 129 -2.65 -3.27 -12.54
CA ARG A 129 -3.10 -2.05 -11.86
C ARG A 129 -2.69 -0.85 -12.68
N VAL A 130 -3.54 0.15 -12.75
CA VAL A 130 -3.23 1.46 -13.31
C VAL A 130 -3.55 2.51 -12.25
N LYS A 131 -2.54 3.25 -11.82
CA LYS A 131 -2.69 4.41 -10.97
C LYS A 131 -2.94 5.64 -11.84
N VAL A 132 -4.09 6.28 -11.66
CA VAL A 132 -4.48 7.52 -12.34
C VAL A 132 -4.08 8.71 -11.47
N PRO A 133 -3.39 9.74 -11.99
CA PRO A 133 -2.89 10.88 -11.22
C PRO A 133 -4.02 11.85 -10.86
N THR A 134 -4.87 11.47 -9.91
CA THR A 134 -5.98 12.30 -9.40
C THR A 134 -5.61 13.11 -8.16
N ALA A 135 -4.49 12.75 -7.51
CA ALA A 135 -3.99 13.47 -6.34
C ALA A 135 -3.34 14.80 -6.71
N ASP A 136 -3.37 15.73 -5.75
CA ASP A 136 -2.67 17.01 -5.87
C ASP A 136 -1.15 16.81 -5.68
N SER A 137 -0.44 16.73 -6.80
CA SER A 137 1.02 16.54 -6.80
C SER A 137 1.79 17.77 -6.28
N ALA A 138 1.21 18.97 -6.36
CA ALA A 138 1.84 20.17 -5.78
C ALA A 138 1.87 20.13 -4.25
N ARG A 139 0.95 19.37 -3.64
CA ARG A 139 0.90 19.11 -2.19
C ARG A 139 1.59 17.81 -1.78
N GLY A 140 2.26 17.10 -2.71
CA GLY A 140 2.97 15.86 -2.43
C GLY A 140 2.05 14.65 -2.19
N LEU A 141 0.76 14.72 -2.52
CA LEU A 141 -0.19 13.63 -2.33
C LEU A 141 -0.12 12.56 -3.44
N GLY A 142 0.65 12.80 -4.48
CA GLY A 142 0.92 11.89 -5.59
C GLY A 142 2.01 12.44 -6.50
N THR A 143 2.40 11.66 -7.50
CA THR A 143 3.47 12.04 -8.46
C THR A 143 2.98 12.86 -9.64
N GLY A 144 1.65 12.97 -9.82
CA GLY A 144 1.05 13.58 -11.01
C GLY A 144 1.28 12.77 -12.30
N ARG A 145 1.63 11.49 -12.19
CA ARG A 145 1.94 10.59 -13.30
C ARG A 145 1.18 9.28 -13.18
N PHE A 146 0.93 8.63 -14.30
CA PHE A 146 0.42 7.27 -14.33
C PHE A 146 1.51 6.30 -13.88
N ASP A 147 1.13 5.26 -13.13
CA ASP A 147 1.96 4.10 -12.88
C ASP A 147 1.19 2.86 -13.33
N GLU A 148 1.88 1.89 -13.88
CA GLU A 148 1.30 0.64 -14.38
C GLU A 148 1.99 -0.53 -13.68
N THR A 149 1.21 -1.43 -13.07
CA THR A 149 1.74 -2.61 -12.38
C THR A 149 1.20 -3.87 -13.01
N PHE A 150 2.07 -4.84 -13.22
CA PHE A 150 1.73 -6.20 -13.63
C PHE A 150 2.32 -7.19 -12.63
N GLY A 151 1.58 -8.22 -12.29
CA GLY A 151 2.03 -9.20 -11.31
C GLY A 151 1.25 -10.50 -11.36
N THR A 152 1.66 -11.41 -10.48
CA THR A 152 1.07 -12.73 -10.32
C THR A 152 0.84 -12.99 -8.84
N GLU A 153 -0.33 -13.50 -8.50
CA GLU A 153 -0.71 -13.95 -7.15
C GLU A 153 -0.82 -15.48 -7.16
N LEU A 154 -0.23 -16.11 -6.16
CA LEU A 154 -0.29 -17.55 -5.93
C LEU A 154 -0.91 -17.80 -4.56
N THR A 155 -1.88 -18.69 -4.49
CA THR A 155 -2.45 -19.16 -3.22
C THR A 155 -2.55 -20.68 -3.24
N GLN A 156 -1.94 -21.35 -2.25
CA GLN A 156 -1.99 -22.79 -2.11
C GLN A 156 -2.58 -23.17 -0.76
N ARG A 157 -3.66 -23.94 -0.78
CA ARG A 157 -4.16 -24.62 0.42
C ARG A 157 -3.24 -25.78 0.76
N LEU A 158 -2.79 -25.83 2.00
CA LEU A 158 -1.94 -26.86 2.54
C LEU A 158 -2.74 -27.75 3.50
N PRO A 159 -2.23 -28.96 3.86
CA PRO A 159 -2.84 -29.77 4.91
C PRO A 159 -2.95 -29.02 6.25
N SER A 160 -3.85 -29.49 7.11
CA SER A 160 -4.03 -28.98 8.47
C SER A 160 -4.38 -27.49 8.56
N ASP A 161 -5.26 -27.04 7.64
CA ASP A 161 -5.80 -25.67 7.62
C ASP A 161 -4.77 -24.55 7.35
N PHE A 162 -3.57 -24.88 6.86
CA PHE A 162 -2.60 -23.89 6.41
C PHE A 162 -2.88 -23.40 4.99
N VAL A 163 -2.45 -22.19 4.70
CA VAL A 163 -2.50 -21.56 3.37
C VAL A 163 -1.17 -20.86 3.12
N ALA A 164 -0.53 -21.16 2.00
CA ALA A 164 0.65 -20.41 1.53
C ALA A 164 0.24 -19.38 0.49
N PHE A 165 0.89 -18.22 0.54
CA PHE A 165 0.71 -17.11 -0.38
C PHE A 165 2.06 -16.72 -0.98
N ALA A 166 2.08 -16.35 -2.24
CA ALA A 166 3.23 -15.73 -2.88
C ALA A 166 2.74 -14.79 -3.97
N ASP A 167 3.18 -13.54 -3.90
CA ASP A 167 2.88 -12.52 -4.88
C ASP A 167 4.18 -11.93 -5.40
N ALA A 168 4.21 -11.58 -6.68
CA ALA A 168 5.33 -10.85 -7.27
C ALA A 168 4.85 -9.99 -8.43
N GLY A 169 5.50 -8.85 -8.63
CA GLY A 169 5.14 -7.96 -9.72
C GLY A 169 6.17 -6.89 -10.02
N TYR A 170 5.83 -6.12 -11.05
CA TYR A 170 6.67 -5.04 -11.55
C TYR A 170 5.80 -3.83 -11.89
N THR A 171 6.23 -2.66 -11.38
CA THR A 171 5.56 -1.39 -11.61
C THR A 171 6.42 -0.50 -12.49
N LEU A 172 5.86 -0.07 -13.60
CA LEU A 172 6.38 0.98 -14.45
C LEU A 172 5.98 2.32 -13.81
N ILE A 173 6.95 3.03 -13.26
CA ILE A 173 6.72 4.33 -12.61
C ILE A 173 6.73 5.44 -13.65
N GLY A 174 5.71 6.27 -13.65
CA GLY A 174 5.61 7.42 -14.53
C GLY A 174 6.76 8.41 -14.34
N HIS A 175 7.32 8.87 -15.45
CA HIS A 175 8.48 9.77 -15.43
C HIS A 175 8.14 11.12 -14.78
N VAL A 176 8.79 11.42 -13.67
CA VAL A 176 8.76 12.73 -13.00
C VAL A 176 10.08 13.45 -13.28
N PRO A 177 10.07 14.55 -14.05
CA PRO A 177 11.29 15.28 -14.36
C PRO A 177 12.07 15.68 -13.11
N GLY A 178 13.37 15.34 -13.08
CA GLY A 178 14.26 15.70 -11.97
C GLY A 178 14.18 14.79 -10.73
N ALA A 179 13.20 13.90 -10.62
CA ALA A 179 13.06 13.01 -9.44
C ALA A 179 13.91 11.73 -9.51
N GLY A 180 14.36 11.32 -10.71
CA GLY A 180 15.21 10.14 -10.87
C GLY A 180 14.57 8.82 -10.41
N LEU A 181 13.22 8.73 -10.47
CA LEU A 181 12.49 7.54 -10.02
C LEU A 181 12.77 6.35 -10.93
N ARG A 182 12.92 5.18 -10.32
CA ARG A 182 13.15 3.90 -11.00
C ARG A 182 11.90 3.05 -10.93
N ASN A 183 11.67 2.20 -11.93
CA ASN A 183 10.67 1.16 -11.88
C ASN A 183 10.87 0.26 -10.67
N GLN A 184 9.78 -0.28 -10.11
CA GLN A 184 9.77 -1.01 -8.86
C GLN A 184 9.32 -2.47 -9.10
N TRP A 185 10.13 -3.44 -8.69
CA TRP A 185 9.67 -4.80 -8.47
C TRP A 185 9.23 -4.97 -7.01
N TYR A 186 8.36 -5.92 -6.78
CA TYR A 186 7.97 -6.34 -5.44
C TYR A 186 7.74 -7.84 -5.38
N TYR A 187 7.84 -8.40 -4.20
CA TYR A 187 7.36 -9.73 -3.91
C TYR A 187 6.92 -9.83 -2.44
N ASP A 188 5.94 -10.69 -2.20
CA ASP A 188 5.37 -10.98 -0.90
C ASP A 188 5.31 -12.48 -0.72
N LEU A 189 5.72 -12.98 0.44
CA LEU A 189 5.64 -14.39 0.80
C LEU A 189 4.87 -14.53 2.11
N GLY A 190 3.82 -15.33 2.11
CA GLY A 190 2.93 -15.44 3.25
C GLY A 190 2.59 -16.86 3.65
N LEU A 191 2.32 -17.02 4.95
CA LEU A 191 1.76 -18.24 5.52
C LEU A 191 0.55 -17.88 6.38
N GLY A 192 -0.57 -18.52 6.13
CA GLY A 192 -1.80 -18.37 6.90
C GLY A 192 -2.22 -19.67 7.57
N TYR A 193 -3.01 -19.53 8.62
CA TYR A 193 -3.65 -20.63 9.33
C TYR A 193 -5.10 -20.28 9.66
N TYR A 194 -6.03 -21.17 9.36
CA TYR A 194 -7.43 -21.02 9.73
C TYR A 194 -7.62 -21.31 11.22
N LEU A 195 -7.66 -20.26 12.04
CA LEU A 195 -7.95 -20.34 13.48
C LEU A 195 -9.35 -20.92 13.74
N THR A 196 -10.28 -20.58 12.86
CA THR A 196 -11.63 -21.14 12.78
C THR A 196 -12.01 -21.24 11.29
N LYS A 197 -13.18 -21.81 10.98
CA LYS A 197 -13.67 -21.84 9.59
C LYS A 197 -13.88 -20.46 8.95
N THR A 198 -13.98 -19.42 9.76
CA THR A 198 -14.27 -18.04 9.34
C THR A 198 -13.17 -17.04 9.67
N VAL A 199 -12.14 -17.45 10.42
CA VAL A 199 -11.04 -16.57 10.85
C VAL A 199 -9.72 -17.13 10.33
N LEU A 200 -9.05 -16.37 9.48
CA LEU A 200 -7.72 -16.66 8.95
C LEU A 200 -6.72 -15.68 9.55
N GLY A 201 -5.74 -16.19 10.29
CA GLY A 201 -4.54 -15.46 10.68
C GLY A 201 -3.43 -15.72 9.68
N SER A 202 -2.64 -14.71 9.34
CA SER A 202 -1.54 -14.84 8.38
C SER A 202 -0.37 -13.92 8.72
N VAL A 203 0.81 -14.31 8.30
CA VAL A 203 2.03 -13.50 8.34
C VAL A 203 2.61 -13.44 6.95
N TYR A 204 3.09 -12.27 6.55
CA TYR A 204 3.74 -12.02 5.27
C TYR A 204 5.08 -11.35 5.50
N TYR A 205 6.06 -11.72 4.70
CA TYR A 205 7.25 -10.94 4.44
C TYR A 205 7.04 -10.22 3.11
N GLU A 206 7.21 -8.91 3.09
CA GLU A 206 7.04 -8.06 1.93
C GLU A 206 8.34 -7.33 1.62
N GLU A 207 8.73 -7.28 0.34
CA GLU A 207 9.86 -6.48 -0.12
C GLU A 207 9.53 -5.77 -1.41
N TRP A 208 9.87 -4.48 -1.44
CA TRP A 208 9.69 -3.60 -2.58
C TRP A 208 11.03 -2.97 -2.95
N ARG A 209 11.35 -2.89 -4.23
CA ARG A 209 12.52 -2.14 -4.66
C ARG A 209 12.34 -0.67 -4.32
N ALA A 210 13.36 -0.03 -3.69
CA ALA A 210 13.38 1.41 -3.52
C ALA A 210 13.33 2.13 -4.87
N VAL A 211 12.41 3.08 -5.03
CA VAL A 211 12.22 3.81 -6.28
C VAL A 211 13.28 4.88 -6.53
N VAL A 212 14.02 5.29 -5.51
CA VAL A 212 15.16 6.21 -5.62
C VAL A 212 16.46 5.43 -5.37
N GLN A 213 17.46 5.70 -6.19
CA GLN A 213 18.78 5.07 -6.04
C GLN A 213 19.45 5.51 -4.74
N GLY A 214 20.04 4.55 -4.01
CA GLY A 214 20.74 4.81 -2.74
C GLY A 214 19.87 4.65 -1.50
N PHE A 215 18.53 4.58 -1.64
CA PHE A 215 17.66 4.21 -0.52
C PHE A 215 17.59 2.69 -0.36
N GLN A 216 17.37 2.24 0.86
CA GLN A 216 17.12 0.83 1.15
C GLN A 216 15.76 0.40 0.59
N ASN A 217 15.67 -0.85 0.17
CA ASN A 217 14.39 -1.45 -0.20
C ASN A 217 13.47 -1.47 1.03
N PRO A 218 12.22 -1.01 0.93
CA PRO A 218 11.22 -1.28 1.96
C PRO A 218 11.08 -2.78 2.17
N GLN A 219 11.27 -3.23 3.40
CA GLN A 219 11.11 -4.62 3.85
C GLN A 219 10.32 -4.62 5.14
N ASP A 220 9.30 -5.45 5.23
CA ASP A 220 8.49 -5.52 6.44
C ASP A 220 7.87 -6.90 6.69
N LEU A 221 7.37 -7.09 7.92
CA LEU A 221 6.51 -8.19 8.31
C LEU A 221 5.11 -7.66 8.54
N LEU A 222 4.14 -8.28 7.87
CA LEU A 222 2.73 -7.99 8.04
C LEU A 222 2.02 -9.16 8.72
N PHE A 223 1.40 -8.92 9.87
CA PHE A 223 0.53 -9.86 10.58
C PHE A 223 -0.92 -9.47 10.30
N ALA A 224 -1.68 -10.34 9.68
CA ALA A 224 -3.06 -10.04 9.30
C ALA A 224 -4.06 -11.03 9.91
N LEU A 225 -5.24 -10.52 10.22
CA LEU A 225 -6.39 -11.30 10.62
C LEU A 225 -7.57 -10.95 9.73
N ASN A 226 -8.13 -11.96 9.08
CA ASN A 226 -9.29 -11.83 8.21
C ASN A 226 -10.46 -12.62 8.81
N TRP A 227 -11.59 -11.94 9.05
CA TRP A 227 -12.78 -12.55 9.60
C TRP A 227 -13.95 -12.43 8.63
N THR A 228 -14.47 -13.56 8.17
CA THR A 228 -15.73 -13.67 7.43
C THR A 228 -16.87 -13.78 8.44
N ALA A 229 -17.41 -12.63 8.87
CA ALA A 229 -18.44 -12.58 9.91
C ALA A 229 -19.77 -13.16 9.42
N THR A 230 -20.13 -12.91 8.15
CA THR A 230 -21.27 -13.50 7.44
C THR A 230 -20.88 -13.77 5.98
N ASP A 231 -21.74 -14.36 5.19
CA ASP A 231 -21.51 -14.54 3.75
C ASP A 231 -21.28 -13.21 3.02
N ALA A 232 -21.92 -12.15 3.52
CA ALA A 232 -21.82 -10.80 2.96
C ALA A 232 -20.73 -9.94 3.62
N LEU A 233 -20.54 -10.02 4.96
CA LEU A 233 -19.74 -9.09 5.74
C LEU A 233 -18.39 -9.69 6.12
N ARG A 234 -17.32 -8.95 5.84
CA ARG A 234 -15.95 -9.32 6.17
C ARG A 234 -15.22 -8.18 6.86
N PHE A 235 -14.38 -8.53 7.81
CA PHE A 235 -13.47 -7.61 8.49
C PHE A 235 -12.04 -8.06 8.28
N ASN A 236 -11.14 -7.09 8.24
CA ASN A 236 -9.70 -7.35 8.23
C ASN A 236 -8.99 -6.39 9.18
N THR A 237 -7.93 -6.87 9.80
CA THR A 237 -6.99 -6.04 10.53
C THR A 237 -5.58 -6.52 10.23
N ALA A 238 -4.61 -5.61 10.27
CA ALA A 238 -3.21 -5.96 10.11
C ALA A 238 -2.31 -5.08 10.98
N LEU A 239 -1.16 -5.65 11.37
CA LEU A 239 -0.05 -4.97 12.02
C LEU A 239 1.18 -5.16 11.14
N GLN A 240 1.84 -4.06 10.79
CA GLN A 240 3.04 -4.02 9.97
C GLN A 240 4.23 -3.57 10.83
N PHE A 241 5.36 -4.22 10.66
CA PHE A 241 6.62 -3.90 11.32
C PHE A 241 7.73 -3.84 10.28
N GLY A 242 8.38 -2.69 10.15
CA GLY A 242 9.51 -2.49 9.25
C GLY A 242 10.74 -3.28 9.67
N LEU A 243 11.42 -3.84 8.69
CA LEU A 243 12.69 -4.54 8.83
C LEU A 243 13.86 -3.76 8.22
N SER A 244 13.56 -2.67 7.51
CA SER A 244 14.55 -1.81 6.87
C SER A 244 14.16 -0.33 7.03
N ASP A 245 15.14 0.55 6.90
CA ASP A 245 14.90 2.01 6.95
C ASP A 245 13.98 2.51 5.82
N GLY A 246 13.81 1.74 4.73
CA GLY A 246 12.90 2.08 3.64
C GLY A 246 11.42 1.84 3.95
N ALA A 247 11.12 1.00 4.96
CA ALA A 247 9.78 0.66 5.40
C ALA A 247 9.28 1.60 6.52
N PRO A 248 7.97 1.62 6.84
CA PRO A 248 7.49 2.25 8.07
C PRO A 248 8.00 1.47 9.30
N ASP A 249 8.30 2.16 10.42
CA ASP A 249 8.64 1.49 11.67
C ASP A 249 7.50 0.58 12.12
N TYR A 250 6.26 1.09 11.98
CA TYR A 250 5.04 0.32 12.22
C TYR A 250 3.87 0.83 11.39
N GLY A 251 2.89 -0.04 11.20
CA GLY A 251 1.60 0.28 10.61
C GLY A 251 0.48 -0.52 11.26
N ILE A 252 -0.72 0.04 11.26
CA ILE A 252 -1.94 -0.63 11.71
C ILE A 252 -3.06 -0.39 10.71
N THR A 253 -3.78 -1.44 10.39
CA THR A 253 -4.90 -1.39 9.44
C THR A 253 -6.15 -2.02 10.05
N PHE A 254 -7.29 -1.38 9.82
CA PHE A 254 -8.62 -1.93 10.06
C PHE A 254 -9.47 -1.73 8.82
N GLY A 255 -10.21 -2.73 8.43
CA GLY A 255 -11.07 -2.65 7.26
C GLY A 255 -12.32 -3.50 7.37
N ALA A 256 -13.30 -3.14 6.55
CA ALA A 256 -14.54 -3.90 6.38
C ALA A 256 -14.99 -3.88 4.92
N SER A 257 -15.69 -4.93 4.52
CA SER A 257 -16.30 -5.01 3.19
C SER A 257 -17.61 -5.77 3.20
N LEU A 258 -18.50 -5.35 2.32
CA LEU A 258 -19.82 -5.93 2.13
C LEU A 258 -19.94 -6.45 0.69
N ARG A 259 -20.42 -7.69 0.52
CA ARG A 259 -20.77 -8.30 -0.77
C ARG A 259 -22.28 -8.33 -0.95
N PHE A 260 -22.77 -8.11 -2.17
CA PHE A 260 -24.17 -8.13 -2.55
C PHE A 260 -24.36 -8.39 -4.05
#